data_ca56309a9ec16ff147aea51aac0358b4
#
_entry.id   ca56309a9ec16ff147aea51aac0358b4
#
_cell.length_a   1.000
_cell.length_b   1.000
_cell.length_c   1.000
_cell.angle_alpha   90.00
_cell.angle_beta   90.00
_cell.angle_gamma   90.00
#
_symmetry.space_group_name_H-M   'P 1'
#
loop_
_entity.id
_entity.type
_entity.pdbx_description
1 polymer ?
#
loop_
_entity_poly.entity_id
_entity_poly.type
_entity_poly.pdbx_seq_one_letter_code
_entity_poly.pdbx_strand_id
1 'polypeptide(L)'
;MMRFLKTERREGAEVEAVMKRVLIIIAVLAAAGPLAANEFDLPPGKWWENPRLVNHIGLTDEQQDQIREVVYQHARRMIDLKADVDKAGLDLAESVDQQEFDAAPVRAAYAVFQTARKKLENERFEMLLEVRKILTYEQWQKIEESKQRIKQNRPQQQRRPGDRGQGPHGDRPPGF
;
A
#
# COMPACT_ATOMS: atom_id res chain seq x y z
N MET A 1 18.61 -47.17 -14.28
CA MET A 1 18.06 -45.99 -14.98
C MET A 1 16.80 -45.40 -14.33
N MET A 2 16.07 -46.08 -13.41
CA MET A 2 14.85 -45.57 -12.78
C MET A 2 15.05 -44.70 -11.51
N ARG A 3 16.23 -44.59 -10.95
CA ARG A 3 16.45 -43.78 -9.72
C ARG A 3 16.69 -42.27 -9.97
N PHE A 4 17.17 -41.90 -11.14
CA PHE A 4 17.46 -40.50 -11.48
C PHE A 4 16.21 -39.67 -11.73
N LEU A 5 15.18 -40.22 -12.32
CA LEU A 5 13.92 -39.51 -12.63
C LEU A 5 13.04 -39.20 -11.40
N LYS A 6 13.33 -39.85 -10.27
CA LYS A 6 12.56 -39.66 -9.03
C LYS A 6 13.09 -38.49 -8.18
N THR A 7 14.37 -38.14 -8.36
CA THR A 7 15.03 -37.05 -7.64
C THR A 7 14.63 -35.70 -8.24
N GLU A 8 14.67 -35.54 -9.56
CA GLU A 8 14.29 -34.29 -10.25
C GLU A 8 12.81 -33.90 -10.02
N ARG A 9 11.92 -34.90 -9.91
CA ARG A 9 10.49 -34.65 -9.65
C ARG A 9 10.23 -34.18 -8.22
N ARG A 10 11.08 -34.54 -7.25
CA ARG A 10 11.00 -34.07 -5.86
C ARG A 10 11.54 -32.65 -5.71
N GLU A 11 12.66 -32.32 -6.34
CA GLU A 11 13.23 -30.96 -6.32
C GLU A 11 12.30 -29.94 -6.96
N GLY A 12 11.65 -30.28 -8.09
CA GLY A 12 10.65 -29.40 -8.71
C GLY A 12 9.42 -29.15 -7.83
N ALA A 13 8.96 -30.17 -7.09
CA ALA A 13 7.81 -30.03 -6.19
C ALA A 13 8.16 -29.21 -4.93
N GLU A 14 9.38 -29.28 -4.43
CA GLU A 14 9.83 -28.50 -3.28
C GLU A 14 10.02 -27.03 -3.67
N VAL A 15 10.62 -26.73 -4.83
CA VAL A 15 10.74 -25.36 -5.35
C VAL A 15 9.36 -24.73 -5.59
N GLU A 16 8.41 -25.48 -6.13
CA GLU A 16 7.05 -24.99 -6.34
C GLU A 16 6.30 -24.75 -5.01
N ALA A 17 6.53 -25.60 -4.01
CA ALA A 17 5.97 -25.44 -2.67
C ALA A 17 6.55 -24.23 -1.94
N VAL A 18 7.85 -23.99 -2.06
CA VAL A 18 8.55 -22.81 -1.52
C VAL A 18 8.04 -21.54 -2.22
N MET A 19 7.96 -21.55 -3.54
CA MET A 19 7.46 -20.40 -4.31
C MET A 19 6.01 -20.06 -3.96
N LYS A 20 5.14 -21.07 -3.76
CA LYS A 20 3.76 -20.87 -3.27
C LYS A 20 3.71 -20.30 -1.84
N ARG A 21 4.60 -20.74 -0.96
CA ARG A 21 4.70 -20.21 0.42
C ARG A 21 5.19 -18.75 0.43
N VAL A 22 6.20 -18.41 -0.36
CA VAL A 22 6.70 -17.04 -0.54
C VAL A 22 5.60 -16.13 -1.11
N LEU A 23 4.85 -16.59 -2.11
CA LEU A 23 3.72 -15.85 -2.66
C LEU A 23 2.59 -15.66 -1.65
N ILE A 24 2.35 -16.61 -0.76
CA ILE A 24 1.34 -16.50 0.32
C ILE A 24 1.82 -15.50 1.38
N ILE A 25 3.10 -15.49 1.74
CA ILE A 25 3.67 -14.55 2.71
C ILE A 25 3.64 -13.13 2.14
N ILE A 26 4.00 -12.94 0.87
CA ILE A 26 3.88 -11.66 0.18
C ILE A 26 2.41 -11.22 0.08
N ALA A 27 1.49 -12.15 -0.16
CA ALA A 27 0.05 -11.84 -0.19
C ALA A 27 -0.51 -11.49 1.19
N VAL A 28 -0.01 -12.09 2.27
CA VAL A 28 -0.40 -11.75 3.65
C VAL A 28 0.17 -10.39 4.07
N LEU A 29 1.39 -10.05 3.65
CA LEU A 29 1.97 -8.71 3.85
C LEU A 29 1.28 -7.64 2.98
N ALA A 30 0.80 -8.01 1.79
CA ALA A 30 0.01 -7.13 0.92
C ALA A 30 -1.46 -7.04 1.34
N ALA A 31 -1.98 -8.05 2.05
CA ALA A 31 -3.35 -8.09 2.61
C ALA A 31 -3.48 -7.34 3.96
N ALA A 32 -2.40 -6.72 4.46
CA ALA A 32 -2.56 -5.55 5.30
C ALA A 32 -3.30 -4.52 4.43
N GLY A 33 -4.63 -4.70 4.35
CA GLY A 33 -5.54 -3.88 3.57
C GLY A 33 -5.27 -2.40 3.78
N PRO A 34 -5.79 -1.51 2.94
CA PRO A 34 -5.63 -0.09 3.16
C PRO A 34 -6.04 0.15 4.62
N LEU A 35 -5.04 0.41 5.46
CA LEU A 35 -5.26 0.95 6.81
C LEU A 35 -6.35 1.99 6.61
N ALA A 36 -7.47 1.82 7.27
CA ALA A 36 -8.64 2.65 7.15
C ALA A 36 -8.15 4.08 6.96
N ALA A 37 -8.51 4.69 5.82
CA ALA A 37 -8.01 6.00 5.44
C ALA A 37 -8.07 6.86 6.69
N ASN A 38 -6.93 7.17 7.26
CA ASN A 38 -6.85 7.90 8.52
C ASN A 38 -7.70 9.14 8.34
N GLU A 39 -8.60 9.41 9.27
CA GLU A 39 -9.43 10.62 9.25
C GLU A 39 -8.57 11.88 9.17
N PHE A 40 -7.29 11.76 9.52
CA PHE A 40 -6.26 12.79 9.51
C PHE A 40 -5.35 12.73 8.27
N ASP A 41 -5.85 12.43 7.09
CA ASP A 41 -5.04 12.44 5.87
C ASP A 41 -5.34 13.70 5.03
N LEU A 42 -4.36 14.15 4.24
CA LEU A 42 -4.53 15.26 3.29
C LEU A 42 -5.15 14.73 1.97
N PRO A 43 -5.76 15.61 1.16
CA PRO A 43 -6.18 15.22 -0.18
C PRO A 43 -5.00 14.62 -0.97
N PRO A 44 -5.25 13.63 -1.85
CA PRO A 44 -4.16 12.98 -2.59
C PRO A 44 -3.54 13.90 -3.64
N GLY A 45 -2.25 13.66 -3.91
CA GLY A 45 -1.49 14.38 -4.93
C GLY A 45 -1.17 15.83 -4.53
N LYS A 46 -0.88 16.66 -5.52
CA LYS A 46 -0.56 18.07 -5.34
C LYS A 46 -1.82 18.94 -5.28
N TRP A 47 -2.66 18.69 -4.31
CA TRP A 47 -3.95 19.34 -4.15
C TRP A 47 -3.85 20.87 -4.00
N TRP A 48 -2.76 21.38 -3.43
CA TRP A 48 -2.45 22.82 -3.29
C TRP A 48 -2.07 23.51 -4.61
N GLU A 49 -1.86 22.77 -5.68
CA GLU A 49 -1.62 23.28 -7.05
C GLU A 49 -2.88 23.10 -7.94
N ASN A 50 -3.91 22.42 -7.46
CA ASN A 50 -5.14 22.19 -8.22
C ASN A 50 -6.04 23.45 -8.19
N PRO A 51 -6.25 24.17 -9.32
CA PRO A 51 -6.98 25.44 -9.32
C PRO A 51 -8.40 25.33 -8.74
N ARG A 52 -9.07 24.20 -8.96
CA ARG A 52 -10.44 24.00 -8.41
C ARG A 52 -10.43 23.90 -6.89
N LEU A 53 -9.47 23.19 -6.31
CA LEU A 53 -9.33 23.04 -4.87
C LEU A 53 -8.82 24.31 -4.24
N VAL A 54 -7.79 24.94 -4.83
CA VAL A 54 -7.23 26.23 -4.39
C VAL A 54 -8.33 27.29 -4.28
N ASN A 55 -9.14 27.47 -5.33
CA ASN A 55 -10.25 28.42 -5.34
C ASN A 55 -11.35 28.03 -4.35
N HIS A 56 -11.68 26.74 -4.23
CA HIS A 56 -12.71 26.27 -3.30
C HIS A 56 -12.31 26.49 -1.82
N ILE A 57 -11.06 26.17 -1.49
CA ILE A 57 -10.49 26.32 -0.15
C ILE A 57 -10.23 27.78 0.15
N GLY A 58 -9.87 28.58 -0.85
CA GLY A 58 -9.42 29.98 -0.72
C GLY A 58 -7.99 30.08 -0.25
N LEU A 59 -7.07 29.27 -0.82
CA LEU A 59 -5.64 29.35 -0.53
C LEU A 59 -5.03 30.57 -1.20
N THR A 60 -4.19 31.30 -0.45
CA THR A 60 -3.33 32.33 -1.01
C THR A 60 -2.11 31.71 -1.72
N ASP A 61 -1.47 32.46 -2.61
CA ASP A 61 -0.24 32.02 -3.27
C ASP A 61 0.87 31.74 -2.26
N GLU A 62 0.97 32.57 -1.22
CA GLU A 62 1.92 32.36 -0.13
C GLU A 62 1.66 31.05 0.63
N GLN A 63 0.41 30.75 0.96
CA GLN A 63 0.05 29.48 1.60
C GLN A 63 0.37 28.28 0.69
N GLN A 64 0.14 28.40 -0.61
CA GLN A 64 0.49 27.33 -1.56
C GLN A 64 2.00 27.08 -1.58
N ASP A 65 2.82 28.13 -1.56
CA ASP A 65 4.27 28.02 -1.53
C ASP A 65 4.77 27.40 -0.21
N GLN A 66 4.23 27.84 0.92
CA GLN A 66 4.54 27.27 2.23
C GLN A 66 4.17 25.78 2.30
N ILE A 67 2.97 25.40 1.84
CA ILE A 67 2.53 23.99 1.81
C ILE A 67 3.45 23.18 0.90
N ARG A 68 3.82 23.71 -0.25
CA ARG A 68 4.74 23.04 -1.19
C ARG A 68 6.08 22.75 -0.52
N GLU A 69 6.67 23.71 0.15
CA GLU A 69 7.96 23.55 0.84
C GLU A 69 7.88 22.48 1.92
N VAL A 70 6.88 22.55 2.80
CA VAL A 70 6.63 21.55 3.86
C VAL A 70 6.49 20.16 3.26
N VAL A 71 5.62 20.00 2.27
CA VAL A 71 5.37 18.67 1.67
C VAL A 71 6.62 18.10 1.01
N TYR A 72 7.42 18.91 0.30
CA TYR A 72 8.64 18.39 -0.33
C TYR A 72 9.74 18.04 0.68
N GLN A 73 9.86 18.79 1.78
CA GLN A 73 10.81 18.45 2.85
C GLN A 73 10.46 17.09 3.49
N HIS A 74 9.19 16.89 3.87
CA HIS A 74 8.73 15.64 4.45
C HIS A 74 8.77 14.49 3.44
N ALA A 75 8.43 14.73 2.17
CA ALA A 75 8.47 13.69 1.13
C ALA A 75 9.88 13.09 0.97
N ARG A 76 10.93 13.91 1.03
CA ARG A 76 12.32 13.41 0.97
C ARG A 76 12.60 12.45 2.14
N ARG A 77 12.26 12.85 3.37
CA ARG A 77 12.44 12.01 4.56
C ARG A 77 11.59 10.73 4.49
N MET A 78 10.36 10.82 3.99
CA MET A 78 9.48 9.66 3.83
C MET A 78 10.00 8.65 2.80
N ILE A 79 10.73 9.09 1.76
CA ILE A 79 11.39 8.18 0.80
C ILE A 79 12.40 7.29 1.52
N ASP A 80 13.26 7.88 2.36
CA ASP A 80 14.27 7.15 3.11
C ASP A 80 13.63 6.21 4.15
N LEU A 81 12.65 6.71 4.89
CA LEU A 81 11.90 5.91 5.87
C LEU A 81 11.12 4.76 5.23
N LYS A 82 10.58 4.98 4.02
CA LYS A 82 9.94 3.91 3.27
C LYS A 82 10.94 2.83 2.86
N ALA A 83 12.13 3.22 2.41
CA ALA A 83 13.18 2.27 2.10
C ALA A 83 13.59 1.44 3.33
N ASP A 84 13.62 2.04 4.52
CA ASP A 84 13.87 1.32 5.77
C ASP A 84 12.76 0.32 6.10
N VAL A 85 11.50 0.67 5.87
CA VAL A 85 10.36 -0.27 6.02
C VAL A 85 10.49 -1.44 5.05
N ASP A 86 10.79 -1.15 3.78
CA ASP A 86 10.91 -2.17 2.74
C ASP A 86 12.07 -3.14 3.07
N LYS A 87 13.25 -2.64 3.51
CA LYS A 87 14.39 -3.45 3.96
C LYS A 87 14.02 -4.33 5.15
N ALA A 88 13.47 -3.73 6.21
CA ALA A 88 13.07 -4.48 7.40
C ALA A 88 11.99 -5.53 7.08
N GLY A 89 11.14 -5.28 6.08
CA GLY A 89 10.18 -6.26 5.57
C GLY A 89 10.83 -7.46 4.89
N LEU A 90 11.90 -7.23 4.11
CA LEU A 90 12.71 -8.30 3.51
C LEU A 90 13.43 -9.13 4.58
N ASP A 91 14.08 -8.48 5.55
CA ASP A 91 14.78 -9.16 6.65
C ASP A 91 13.81 -10.03 7.46
N LEU A 92 12.59 -9.55 7.70
CA LEU A 92 11.54 -10.32 8.36
C LEU A 92 11.13 -11.53 7.52
N ALA A 93 10.93 -11.36 6.22
CA ALA A 93 10.57 -12.46 5.32
C ALA A 93 11.68 -13.52 5.28
N GLU A 94 12.94 -13.12 5.19
CA GLU A 94 14.10 -14.02 5.23
C GLU A 94 14.18 -14.78 6.56
N SER A 95 13.91 -14.12 7.69
CA SER A 95 13.94 -14.78 9.00
C SER A 95 12.87 -15.86 9.17
N VAL A 96 11.73 -15.74 8.45
CA VAL A 96 10.65 -16.75 8.46
C VAL A 96 10.98 -17.93 7.54
N ASP A 97 11.75 -17.71 6.49
CA ASP A 97 12.03 -18.71 5.44
C ASP A 97 13.27 -19.58 5.73
N GLN A 98 13.80 -19.53 6.97
CA GLN A 98 14.94 -20.35 7.38
C GLN A 98 14.57 -21.84 7.44
N GLN A 99 15.49 -22.70 7.01
CA GLN A 99 15.28 -24.15 7.01
C GLN A 99 15.03 -24.70 8.44
N GLU A 100 15.75 -24.16 9.43
CA GLU A 100 15.50 -24.42 10.85
C GLU A 100 14.75 -23.23 11.44
N PHE A 101 13.47 -23.42 11.69
CA PHE A 101 12.62 -22.35 12.20
C PHE A 101 12.93 -22.06 13.67
N ASP A 102 13.32 -20.82 13.97
CA ASP A 102 13.41 -20.27 15.32
C ASP A 102 12.53 -19.00 15.43
N ALA A 103 11.64 -19.01 16.39
CA ALA A 103 10.73 -17.89 16.62
C ALA A 103 11.41 -16.64 17.22
N ALA A 104 12.58 -16.78 17.84
CA ALA A 104 13.24 -15.65 18.52
C ALA A 104 13.77 -14.61 17.49
N PRO A 105 14.57 -14.98 16.46
CA PRO A 105 14.99 -14.03 15.43
C PRO A 105 13.80 -13.46 14.63
N VAL A 106 12.75 -14.24 14.37
CA VAL A 106 11.54 -13.75 13.70
C VAL A 106 10.87 -12.63 14.50
N ARG A 107 10.72 -12.80 15.81
CA ARG A 107 10.17 -11.74 16.69
C ARG A 107 11.05 -10.50 16.72
N ALA A 108 12.38 -10.67 16.72
CA ALA A 108 13.32 -9.55 16.68
C ALA A 108 13.18 -8.77 15.35
N ALA A 109 13.18 -9.46 14.21
CA ALA A 109 12.99 -8.84 12.90
C ALA A 109 11.62 -8.13 12.79
N TYR A 110 10.55 -8.73 13.33
CA TYR A 110 9.23 -8.11 13.40
C TYR A 110 9.24 -6.81 14.21
N ALA A 111 9.94 -6.77 15.35
CA ALA A 111 10.07 -5.56 16.17
C ALA A 111 10.78 -4.42 15.40
N VAL A 112 11.83 -4.75 14.62
CA VAL A 112 12.52 -3.80 13.75
C VAL A 112 11.57 -3.27 12.67
N PHE A 113 10.85 -4.15 11.99
CA PHE A 113 9.86 -3.78 10.99
C PHE A 113 8.77 -2.84 11.54
N GLN A 114 8.21 -3.15 12.72
CA GLN A 114 7.23 -2.28 13.36
C GLN A 114 7.80 -0.92 13.74
N THR A 115 9.07 -0.88 14.19
CA THR A 115 9.76 0.37 14.51
C THR A 115 9.95 1.24 13.27
N ALA A 116 10.34 0.66 12.14
CA ALA A 116 10.48 1.36 10.86
C ALA A 116 9.13 1.93 10.38
N ARG A 117 8.06 1.12 10.44
CA ARG A 117 6.70 1.58 10.11
C ARG A 117 6.26 2.75 10.98
N LYS A 118 6.48 2.67 12.29
CA LYS A 118 6.13 3.75 13.22
C LYS A 118 6.84 5.06 12.89
N LYS A 119 8.12 5.01 12.50
CA LYS A 119 8.86 6.20 12.08
C LYS A 119 8.24 6.84 10.84
N LEU A 120 7.88 6.04 9.84
CA LEU A 120 7.23 6.53 8.61
C LEU A 120 5.86 7.16 8.90
N GLU A 121 5.04 6.53 9.75
CA GLU A 121 3.74 7.08 10.13
C GLU A 121 3.88 8.37 10.96
N ASN A 122 4.86 8.45 11.86
CA ASN A 122 5.12 9.67 12.60
C ASN A 122 5.54 10.83 11.66
N GLU A 123 6.41 10.57 10.68
CA GLU A 123 6.82 11.60 9.70
C GLU A 123 5.63 12.11 8.88
N ARG A 124 4.72 11.20 8.51
CA ARG A 124 3.47 11.56 7.83
C ARG A 124 2.56 12.42 8.69
N PHE A 125 2.46 12.10 9.98
CA PHE A 125 1.68 12.87 10.93
C PHE A 125 2.26 14.27 11.19
N GLU A 126 3.58 14.40 11.33
CA GLU A 126 4.23 15.70 11.48
C GLU A 126 4.02 16.59 10.25
N MET A 127 4.14 16.04 9.03
CA MET A 127 3.79 16.78 7.81
C MET A 127 2.35 17.30 7.86
N LEU A 128 1.40 16.47 8.30
CA LEU A 128 0.01 16.91 8.44
C LEU A 128 -0.12 18.09 9.42
N LEU A 129 0.54 18.00 10.57
CA LEU A 129 0.50 19.07 11.58
C LEU A 129 1.11 20.38 11.05
N GLU A 130 2.22 20.31 10.32
CA GLU A 130 2.84 21.49 9.73
C GLU A 130 1.94 22.12 8.66
N VAL A 131 1.34 21.34 7.77
CA VAL A 131 0.37 21.83 6.80
C VAL A 131 -0.87 22.42 7.52
N ARG A 132 -1.35 21.76 8.59
CA ARG A 132 -2.50 22.27 9.37
C ARG A 132 -2.25 23.64 10.01
N LYS A 133 -1.02 23.95 10.41
CA LYS A 133 -0.63 25.26 10.96
C LYS A 133 -0.72 26.40 9.95
N ILE A 134 -0.51 26.10 8.66
CA ILE A 134 -0.57 27.11 7.57
C ILE A 134 -2.02 27.51 7.28
N LEU A 135 -2.98 26.63 7.53
CA LEU A 135 -4.37 26.80 7.16
C LEU A 135 -5.21 27.43 8.27
N THR A 136 -6.18 28.26 7.88
CA THR A 136 -7.23 28.71 8.83
C THR A 136 -8.18 27.56 9.15
N TYR A 137 -9.03 27.74 10.17
CA TYR A 137 -10.03 26.75 10.53
C TYR A 137 -11.03 26.51 9.40
N GLU A 138 -11.50 27.56 8.76
CA GLU A 138 -12.46 27.50 7.65
C GLU A 138 -11.86 26.79 6.42
N GLN A 139 -10.60 27.06 6.11
CA GLN A 139 -9.89 26.37 5.03
C GLN A 139 -9.76 24.87 5.31
N TRP A 140 -9.46 24.51 6.56
CA TRP A 140 -9.38 23.11 6.97
C TRP A 140 -10.73 22.40 6.84
N GLN A 141 -11.83 23.02 7.24
CA GLN A 141 -13.19 22.44 7.09
C GLN A 141 -13.50 22.15 5.60
N LYS A 142 -13.15 23.06 4.69
CA LYS A 142 -13.34 22.84 3.25
C LYS A 142 -12.48 21.70 2.70
N ILE A 143 -11.30 21.48 3.27
CA ILE A 143 -10.45 20.31 2.93
C ILE A 143 -11.16 19.02 3.37
N GLU A 144 -11.67 18.97 4.58
CA GLU A 144 -12.39 17.79 5.10
C GLU A 144 -13.63 17.46 4.25
N GLU A 145 -14.41 18.47 3.86
CA GLU A 145 -15.56 18.30 2.96
C GLU A 145 -15.12 17.74 1.59
N SER A 146 -14.02 18.27 1.05
CA SER A 146 -13.47 17.81 -0.24
C SER A 146 -13.02 16.34 -0.17
N LYS A 147 -12.40 15.93 0.94
CA LYS A 147 -12.00 14.53 1.18
C LYS A 147 -13.22 13.60 1.20
N GLN A 148 -14.29 14.00 1.88
CA GLN A 148 -15.52 13.22 1.96
C GLN A 148 -16.15 13.06 0.56
N ARG A 149 -16.21 14.11 -0.25
CA ARG A 149 -16.71 14.05 -1.63
C ARG A 149 -15.87 13.12 -2.51
N ILE A 150 -14.54 13.14 -2.37
CA ILE A 150 -13.64 12.21 -3.09
C ILE A 150 -13.89 10.77 -2.68
N LYS A 151 -14.08 10.49 -1.38
CA LYS A 151 -14.41 9.15 -0.88
C LYS A 151 -15.75 8.64 -1.42
N GLN A 152 -16.76 9.48 -1.45
CA GLN A 152 -18.10 9.13 -1.94
C GLN A 152 -18.11 8.88 -3.46
N ASN A 153 -17.33 9.64 -4.23
CA ASN A 153 -17.25 9.54 -5.68
C ASN A 153 -16.27 8.48 -6.19
N ARG A 154 -15.58 7.74 -5.32
CA ARG A 154 -14.82 6.56 -5.75
C ARG A 154 -15.82 5.49 -6.18
N PRO A 155 -15.90 5.15 -7.49
CA PRO A 155 -16.75 4.05 -7.93
C PRO A 155 -16.31 2.79 -7.18
N GLN A 156 -17.29 1.98 -6.77
CA GLN A 156 -17.06 0.66 -6.14
C GLN A 156 -16.48 -0.33 -7.18
N GLN A 157 -15.36 -0.01 -7.78
CA GLN A 157 -14.71 -0.80 -8.83
C GLN A 157 -13.96 -2.02 -8.29
N GLN A 158 -14.14 -2.39 -7.01
CA GLN A 158 -13.47 -3.55 -6.41
C GLN A 158 -14.45 -4.67 -6.00
N ARG A 159 -15.58 -4.85 -6.68
CA ARG A 159 -16.40 -6.06 -6.51
C ARG A 159 -16.79 -6.67 -7.86
N ARG A 160 -15.81 -7.25 -8.56
CA ARG A 160 -16.06 -8.34 -9.50
C ARG A 160 -14.94 -9.38 -9.41
N PRO A 161 -14.95 -10.29 -8.39
CA PRO A 161 -14.40 -11.60 -8.59
C PRO A 161 -15.47 -12.43 -9.31
N GLY A 162 -15.21 -12.79 -10.57
CA GLY A 162 -15.80 -13.96 -11.22
C GLY A 162 -17.11 -13.78 -11.94
N ASP A 163 -17.15 -13.01 -13.02
CA ASP A 163 -18.02 -13.34 -14.14
C ASP A 163 -17.17 -13.99 -15.24
N ARG A 164 -16.79 -15.24 -15.03
CA ARG A 164 -16.39 -16.12 -16.12
C ARG A 164 -17.68 -16.52 -16.82
N GLY A 165 -17.97 -15.80 -17.91
CA GLY A 165 -19.07 -16.08 -18.78
C GLY A 165 -19.15 -17.56 -19.14
N GLN A 166 -20.21 -18.20 -18.74
CA GLN A 166 -20.76 -19.35 -19.44
C GLN A 166 -21.24 -18.84 -20.80
N GLY A 167 -20.39 -19.00 -21.81
CA GLY A 167 -20.81 -18.86 -23.20
C GLY A 167 -21.91 -19.90 -23.49
N PRO A 168 -22.96 -19.55 -24.23
CA PRO A 168 -24.00 -20.48 -24.60
C PRO A 168 -23.42 -21.56 -25.50
N HIS A 169 -23.61 -22.82 -25.10
CA HIS A 169 -23.45 -23.99 -25.96
C HIS A 169 -24.35 -23.81 -27.19
N GLY A 170 -23.73 -23.41 -28.28
CA GLY A 170 -24.38 -23.49 -29.59
C GLY A 170 -24.48 -24.93 -30.04
N ASP A 171 -25.70 -25.47 -30.05
CA ASP A 171 -26.08 -26.69 -30.72
C ASP A 171 -25.61 -26.68 -32.18
N ARG A 172 -24.74 -27.62 -32.56
CA ARG A 172 -24.51 -27.95 -33.94
C ARG A 172 -25.47 -29.09 -34.26
N PRO A 173 -26.37 -28.93 -35.25
CA PRO A 173 -27.17 -30.03 -35.79
C PRO A 173 -26.30 -31.02 -36.60
N PRO A 174 -26.58 -32.32 -36.57
CA PRO A 174 -25.96 -33.28 -37.46
C PRO A 174 -26.64 -33.26 -38.82
N GLY A 175 -25.88 -33.28 -39.86
CA GLY A 175 -26.52 -33.43 -41.15
C GLY A 175 -25.61 -33.24 -42.38
N PHE A 176 -25.36 -34.40 -43.04
CA PHE A 176 -24.94 -34.66 -44.43
C PHE A 176 -23.48 -34.52 -44.77
#